data_45c3eaa4b8b35a5cd8ec5ff31d48c543
#
_entry.id   45c3eaa4b8b35a5cd8ec5ff31d48c543
#
_cell.length_a   1.000
_cell.length_b   1.000
_cell.length_c   1.000
_cell.angle_alpha   90.00
_cell.angle_beta   90.00
_cell.angle_gamma   90.00
#
_symmetry.space_group_name_H-M   'P 1'
#
loop_
_entity.id
_entity.type
_entity.pdbx_description
1 polymer ?
#
loop_
_entity_poly.entity_id
_entity_poly.type
_entity_poly.pdbx_seq_one_letter_code
_entity_poly.pdbx_strand_id
1 'polypeptide(L)'
;MSTEKVKCLIIGSGPAGYTAAIYTGRANIAPVLYEGLQPGGQLTITTEVENFPGYPEGISGTQLMEDLRKQAERFGADIRNGIATSADLSKRPYRITIDDEKVIEAETVIISTGATAKYLGLEDEQKYAGMGVSACATCDGFFYRKKTVAVVGGGDLSLIHISE
;
A
#
# COMPACT_ATOMS: atom_id res chain seq x y z
N MET A 1 15.26 -19.76 14.98
CA MET A 1 14.80 -18.93 13.84
C MET A 1 15.66 -19.26 12.63
N SER A 2 15.04 -19.52 11.49
CA SER A 2 15.77 -19.69 10.22
C SER A 2 16.18 -18.32 9.68
N THR A 3 17.35 -18.28 9.02
CA THR A 3 17.88 -17.04 8.42
C THR A 3 18.00 -17.21 6.91
N GLU A 4 17.49 -16.26 6.15
CA GLU A 4 17.59 -16.22 4.69
C GLU A 4 18.28 -14.91 4.25
N LYS A 5 19.13 -14.97 3.23
CA LYS A 5 19.81 -13.80 2.67
C LYS A 5 19.19 -13.39 1.35
N VAL A 6 18.88 -12.10 1.19
CA VAL A 6 18.29 -11.54 -0.02
C VAL A 6 19.00 -10.24 -0.42
N LYS A 7 19.02 -9.92 -1.70
CA LYS A 7 19.58 -8.65 -2.20
C LYS A 7 18.66 -7.47 -1.90
N CYS A 8 17.36 -7.66 -2.11
CA CYS A 8 16.35 -6.63 -1.88
C CYS A 8 15.13 -7.25 -1.20
N LEU A 9 14.72 -6.67 -0.09
CA LEU A 9 13.48 -6.98 0.59
C LEU A 9 12.51 -5.80 0.43
N ILE A 10 11.28 -6.11 0.03
CA ILE A 10 10.18 -5.14 -0.07
C ILE A 10 9.14 -5.51 1.00
N ILE A 11 8.74 -4.54 1.80
CA ILE A 11 7.73 -4.72 2.85
C ILE A 11 6.48 -3.96 2.46
N GLY A 12 5.40 -4.70 2.19
CA GLY A 12 4.10 -4.17 1.78
C GLY A 12 3.83 -4.34 0.30
N SER A 13 2.60 -4.72 -0.03
CA SER A 13 2.12 -5.11 -1.36
C SER A 13 1.11 -4.14 -1.98
N GLY A 14 1.04 -2.91 -1.48
CA GLY A 14 0.28 -1.86 -2.14
C GLY A 14 0.88 -1.49 -3.51
N PRO A 15 0.29 -0.53 -4.24
CA PRO A 15 0.79 -0.08 -5.55
C PRO A 15 2.27 0.28 -5.54
N ALA A 16 2.75 0.89 -4.46
CA ALA A 16 4.16 1.25 -4.29
C ALA A 16 5.06 0.01 -4.21
N GLY A 17 4.65 -1.01 -3.45
CA GLY A 17 5.41 -2.26 -3.29
C GLY A 17 5.51 -3.04 -4.58
N TYR A 18 4.40 -3.26 -5.27
CA TYR A 18 4.42 -3.97 -6.56
C TYR A 18 5.16 -3.17 -7.63
N THR A 19 5.03 -1.85 -7.67
CA THR A 19 5.83 -1.01 -8.57
C THR A 19 7.33 -1.16 -8.30
N ALA A 20 7.74 -1.11 -7.03
CA ALA A 20 9.13 -1.35 -6.64
C ALA A 20 9.61 -2.74 -7.05
N ALA A 21 8.77 -3.77 -6.88
CA ALA A 21 9.07 -5.14 -7.26
C ALA A 21 9.25 -5.30 -8.78
N ILE A 22 8.42 -4.62 -9.59
CA ILE A 22 8.55 -4.59 -11.05
C ILE A 22 9.90 -4.02 -11.46
N TYR A 23 10.28 -2.86 -10.92
CA TYR A 23 11.52 -2.21 -11.33
C TYR A 23 12.77 -2.90 -10.80
N THR A 24 12.75 -3.41 -9.57
CA THR A 24 13.87 -4.20 -9.03
C THR A 24 14.03 -5.54 -9.74
N GLY A 25 12.92 -6.18 -10.13
CA GLY A 25 12.92 -7.37 -10.97
C GLY A 25 13.52 -7.08 -12.35
N ARG A 26 13.12 -6.00 -13.02
CA ARG A 26 13.71 -5.56 -14.30
C ARG A 26 15.19 -5.23 -14.21
N ALA A 27 15.65 -4.76 -13.04
CA ALA A 27 17.07 -4.54 -12.76
C ALA A 27 17.83 -5.84 -12.42
N ASN A 28 17.20 -6.99 -12.53
CA ASN A 28 17.76 -8.32 -12.23
C ASN A 28 18.26 -8.46 -10.77
N ILE A 29 17.57 -7.82 -9.83
CA ILE A 29 17.89 -7.87 -8.39
C ILE A 29 17.21 -9.05 -7.71
N ALA A 30 16.18 -9.64 -8.31
CA ALA A 30 15.35 -10.72 -7.75
C ALA A 30 14.80 -10.35 -6.36
N PRO A 31 13.87 -9.39 -6.28
CA PRO A 31 13.35 -8.94 -4.99
C PRO A 31 12.47 -10.00 -4.33
N VAL A 32 12.53 -10.04 -3.00
CA VAL A 32 11.55 -10.74 -2.17
C VAL A 32 10.59 -9.69 -1.60
N LEU A 33 9.29 -9.91 -1.74
CA LEU A 33 8.26 -9.01 -1.23
C LEU A 33 7.37 -9.76 -0.24
N TYR A 34 7.18 -9.18 0.95
CA TYR A 34 6.21 -9.65 1.93
C TYR A 34 4.95 -8.77 1.93
N GLU A 35 3.78 -9.41 1.75
CA GLU A 35 2.52 -8.73 1.48
C GLU A 35 1.89 -8.07 2.72
N GLY A 36 2.18 -8.58 3.92
CA GLY A 36 1.54 -8.11 5.14
C GLY A 36 0.12 -8.66 5.33
N LEU A 37 -0.66 -7.98 6.17
CA LEU A 37 -2.02 -8.41 6.55
C LEU A 37 -3.06 -8.24 5.44
N GLN A 38 -2.84 -7.29 4.55
CA GLN A 38 -3.78 -6.96 3.46
C GLN A 38 -3.06 -6.98 2.12
N PRO A 39 -2.96 -8.16 1.46
CA PRO A 39 -2.38 -8.27 0.14
C PRO A 39 -3.05 -7.33 -0.86
N GLY A 40 -2.25 -6.54 -1.61
CA GLY A 40 -2.75 -5.51 -2.51
C GLY A 40 -3.04 -4.15 -1.84
N GLY A 41 -3.05 -4.09 -0.51
CA GLY A 41 -3.23 -2.85 0.24
C GLY A 41 -4.62 -2.24 0.09
N GLN A 42 -4.73 -0.94 0.31
CA GLN A 42 -6.03 -0.25 0.41
C GLN A 42 -6.85 -0.25 -0.88
N LEU A 43 -6.25 -0.36 -2.05
CA LEU A 43 -7.02 -0.41 -3.30
C LEU A 43 -7.92 -1.64 -3.40
N THR A 44 -7.63 -2.72 -2.67
CA THR A 44 -8.49 -3.92 -2.66
C THR A 44 -9.85 -3.72 -2.00
N ILE A 45 -10.01 -2.66 -1.21
CA ILE A 45 -11.29 -2.26 -0.60
C ILE A 45 -11.98 -1.11 -1.34
N THR A 46 -11.38 -0.62 -2.43
CA THR A 46 -11.93 0.41 -3.31
C THR A 46 -12.70 -0.26 -4.46
N THR A 47 -13.90 0.23 -4.75
CA THR A 47 -14.73 -0.34 -5.82
C THR A 47 -14.18 -0.03 -7.21
N GLU A 48 -13.90 1.24 -7.48
CA GLU A 48 -13.46 1.71 -8.78
C GLU A 48 -12.29 2.70 -8.65
N VAL A 49 -11.30 2.56 -9.53
CA VAL A 49 -10.13 3.42 -9.64
C VAL A 49 -10.14 4.05 -11.03
N GLU A 50 -10.42 5.35 -11.10
CA GLU A 50 -10.54 6.09 -12.35
C GLU A 50 -9.28 6.88 -12.71
N ASN A 51 -8.38 7.07 -11.74
CA ASN A 51 -7.24 7.98 -11.84
C ASN A 51 -5.88 7.27 -11.94
N PHE A 52 -5.87 5.96 -12.21
CA PHE A 52 -4.62 5.24 -12.47
C PHE A 52 -4.34 5.23 -13.99
N PRO A 53 -3.19 5.76 -14.44
CA PRO A 53 -2.87 5.82 -15.86
C PRO A 53 -2.82 4.42 -16.51
N GLY A 54 -3.41 4.30 -17.70
CA GLY A 54 -3.46 3.04 -18.47
C GLY A 54 -4.84 2.36 -18.48
N TYR A 55 -5.79 2.85 -17.69
CA TYR A 55 -7.17 2.34 -17.63
C TYR A 55 -8.16 3.48 -17.93
N PRO A 56 -8.39 3.82 -19.20
CA PRO A 56 -9.22 4.96 -19.58
C PRO A 56 -10.68 4.83 -19.18
N GLU A 57 -11.18 3.62 -19.02
CA GLU A 57 -12.55 3.31 -18.59
C GLU A 57 -12.66 3.04 -17.08
N GLY A 58 -11.57 3.27 -16.32
CA GLY A 58 -11.49 2.84 -14.93
C GLY A 58 -11.22 1.34 -14.77
N ILE A 59 -10.98 0.92 -13.54
CA ILE A 59 -10.77 -0.49 -13.19
C ILE A 59 -11.11 -0.70 -11.71
N SER A 60 -11.60 -1.89 -11.36
CA SER A 60 -11.76 -2.21 -9.94
C SER A 60 -10.41 -2.27 -9.22
N GLY A 61 -10.36 -1.76 -7.98
CA GLY A 61 -9.11 -1.76 -7.21
C GLY A 61 -8.53 -3.16 -7.05
N THR A 62 -9.37 -4.18 -6.85
CA THR A 62 -8.92 -5.58 -6.76
C THR A 62 -8.26 -6.05 -8.05
N GLN A 63 -8.86 -5.79 -9.21
CA GLN A 63 -8.29 -6.20 -10.50
C GLN A 63 -6.98 -5.47 -10.79
N LEU A 64 -6.92 -4.17 -10.50
CA LEU A 64 -5.68 -3.40 -10.64
C LEU A 64 -4.54 -4.00 -9.82
N MET A 65 -4.81 -4.39 -8.57
CA MET A 65 -3.79 -4.96 -7.71
C MET A 65 -3.36 -6.36 -8.14
N GLU A 66 -4.28 -7.16 -8.69
CA GLU A 66 -3.94 -8.44 -9.32
C GLU A 66 -3.05 -8.27 -10.56
N ASP A 67 -3.33 -7.28 -11.39
CA ASP A 67 -2.53 -7.00 -12.59
C ASP A 67 -1.11 -6.56 -12.22
N LEU A 68 -0.98 -5.67 -11.22
CA LEU A 68 0.32 -5.25 -10.70
C LEU A 68 1.11 -6.41 -10.08
N ARG A 69 0.44 -7.29 -9.33
CA ARG A 69 1.04 -8.50 -8.79
C ARG A 69 1.58 -9.41 -9.89
N LYS A 70 0.74 -9.77 -10.86
CA LYS A 70 1.13 -10.60 -12.01
C LYS A 70 2.29 -9.99 -12.78
N GLN A 71 2.29 -8.67 -12.93
CA GLN A 71 3.39 -7.97 -13.59
C GLN A 71 4.69 -8.08 -12.78
N ALA A 72 4.66 -7.94 -11.46
CA ALA A 72 5.83 -8.11 -10.59
C ALA A 72 6.37 -9.55 -10.65
N GLU A 73 5.50 -10.55 -10.55
CA GLU A 73 5.86 -11.98 -10.67
C GLU A 73 6.50 -12.29 -12.03
N ARG A 74 5.96 -11.72 -13.11
CA ARG A 74 6.53 -11.86 -14.47
C ARG A 74 7.98 -11.39 -14.57
N PHE A 75 8.37 -10.39 -13.76
CA PHE A 75 9.75 -9.90 -13.70
C PHE A 75 10.58 -10.57 -12.60
N GLY A 76 10.11 -11.70 -12.04
CA GLY A 76 10.86 -12.52 -11.11
C GLY A 76 10.84 -12.04 -9.67
N ALA A 77 9.85 -11.24 -9.26
CA ALA A 77 9.62 -10.95 -7.86
C ALA A 77 9.08 -12.20 -7.14
N ASP A 78 9.69 -12.53 -6.01
CA ASP A 78 9.23 -13.59 -5.12
C ASP A 78 8.28 -12.97 -4.09
N ILE A 79 6.98 -13.15 -4.30
CA ILE A 79 5.92 -12.55 -3.49
C ILE A 79 5.44 -13.57 -2.47
N ARG A 80 5.52 -13.19 -1.19
CA ARG A 80 5.27 -14.09 -0.05
C ARG A 80 4.26 -13.50 0.92
N ASN A 81 3.47 -14.36 1.52
CA ASN A 81 2.68 -14.02 2.69
C ASN A 81 3.59 -13.89 3.92
N GLY A 82 3.22 -13.03 4.86
CA GLY A 82 3.91 -12.82 6.12
C GLY A 82 3.98 -11.35 6.51
N ILE A 83 4.24 -11.11 7.79
CA ILE A 83 4.24 -9.79 8.41
C ILE A 83 5.65 -9.49 8.94
N ALA A 84 6.21 -8.35 8.56
CA ALA A 84 7.42 -7.85 9.18
C ALA A 84 7.10 -7.34 10.59
N THR A 85 7.53 -8.07 11.61
CA THR A 85 7.24 -7.78 13.02
C THR A 85 8.31 -6.92 13.69
N SER A 86 9.56 -7.01 13.20
CA SER A 86 10.64 -6.13 13.66
C SER A 86 11.68 -5.90 12.58
N ALA A 87 12.45 -4.79 12.71
CA ALA A 87 13.53 -4.44 11.79
C ALA A 87 14.71 -3.84 12.55
N ASP A 88 15.88 -4.40 12.33
CA ASP A 88 17.18 -3.79 12.71
C ASP A 88 17.84 -3.24 11.44
N LEU A 89 17.80 -1.92 11.32
CA LEU A 89 18.37 -1.17 10.20
C LEU A 89 19.70 -0.47 10.57
N SER A 90 20.29 -0.81 11.70
CA SER A 90 21.50 -0.15 12.22
C SER A 90 22.75 -0.42 11.38
N LYS A 91 22.82 -1.60 10.75
CA LYS A 91 23.96 -2.02 9.90
C LYS A 91 23.52 -3.00 8.82
N ARG A 92 24.27 -3.05 7.72
CA ARG A 92 24.08 -4.05 6.65
C ARG A 92 24.78 -5.38 6.97
N PRO A 93 24.21 -6.53 6.55
CA PRO A 93 22.85 -6.65 6.00
C PRO A 93 21.80 -6.30 7.05
N TYR A 94 20.73 -5.63 6.64
CA TYR A 94 19.60 -5.30 7.49
C TYR A 94 18.84 -6.57 7.90
N ARG A 95 18.37 -6.62 9.15
CA ARG A 95 17.71 -7.80 9.69
C ARG A 95 16.24 -7.53 9.95
N ILE A 96 15.39 -8.21 9.23
CA ILE A 96 13.93 -8.09 9.36
C ILE A 96 13.36 -9.43 9.82
N THR A 97 12.59 -9.39 10.90
CA THR A 97 11.89 -10.57 11.41
C THR A 97 10.51 -10.65 10.77
N ILE A 98 10.18 -11.82 10.26
CA ILE A 98 8.89 -12.13 9.65
C ILE A 98 8.16 -13.13 10.55
N ASP A 99 6.92 -12.80 10.93
CA ASP A 99 6.00 -13.62 11.74
C ASP A 99 6.63 -14.13 13.06
N ASP A 100 7.60 -13.40 13.61
CA ASP A 100 8.39 -13.76 14.80
C ASP A 100 9.18 -15.09 14.69
N GLU A 101 9.24 -15.69 13.51
CA GLU A 101 9.82 -17.02 13.28
C GLU A 101 11.04 -17.00 12.36
N LYS A 102 11.05 -16.14 11.36
CA LYS A 102 12.05 -16.11 10.30
C LYS A 102 12.79 -14.78 10.25
N VAL A 103 14.10 -14.82 10.10
CA VAL A 103 14.93 -13.61 9.90
C VAL A 103 15.36 -13.51 8.44
N ILE A 104 15.08 -12.37 7.81
CA ILE A 104 15.61 -12.02 6.49
C ILE A 104 16.78 -11.05 6.67
N GLU A 105 17.94 -11.42 6.15
CA GLU A 105 19.11 -10.56 6.02
C GLU A 105 19.13 -9.94 4.62
N ALA A 106 18.84 -8.65 4.53
CA ALA A 106 18.69 -7.94 3.27
C ALA A 106 19.80 -6.89 3.07
N GLU A 107 20.40 -6.85 1.88
CA GLU A 107 21.36 -5.81 1.51
C GLU A 107 20.67 -4.44 1.34
N THR A 108 19.43 -4.46 0.84
CA THR A 108 18.57 -3.28 0.68
C THR A 108 17.15 -3.59 1.15
N VAL A 109 16.47 -2.59 1.71
CA VAL A 109 15.08 -2.70 2.16
C VAL A 109 14.27 -1.55 1.58
N ILE A 110 13.11 -1.87 1.02
CA ILE A 110 12.10 -0.90 0.59
C ILE A 110 10.90 -1.03 1.52
N ILE A 111 10.54 0.05 2.21
CA ILE A 111 9.39 0.10 3.10
C ILE A 111 8.24 0.77 2.35
N SER A 112 7.20 0.00 2.05
CA SER A 112 6.01 0.42 1.30
C SER A 112 4.72 0.00 2.00
N THR A 113 4.71 0.13 3.32
CA THR A 113 3.64 -0.34 4.20
C THR A 113 2.36 0.50 4.13
N GLY A 114 2.39 1.60 3.38
CA GLY A 114 1.24 2.47 3.19
C GLY A 114 0.86 3.25 4.45
N ALA A 115 -0.40 3.67 4.48
CA ALA A 115 -0.99 4.38 5.60
C ALA A 115 -2.46 3.98 5.75
N THR A 116 -2.99 4.12 6.96
CA THR A 116 -4.40 3.92 7.24
C THR A 116 -4.99 5.23 7.73
N ALA A 117 -6.17 5.58 7.24
CA ALA A 117 -6.90 6.75 7.70
C ALA A 117 -7.21 6.65 9.20
N LYS A 118 -7.03 7.76 9.90
CA LYS A 118 -7.46 7.88 11.30
C LYS A 118 -8.88 8.43 11.32
N TYR A 119 -9.81 7.56 11.63
CA TYR A 119 -11.20 7.94 11.85
C TYR A 119 -11.42 8.44 13.27
N LEU A 120 -12.55 9.11 13.52
CA LEU A 120 -12.93 9.58 14.85
C LEU A 120 -13.32 8.43 15.78
N GLY A 121 -13.65 7.27 15.24
CA GLY A 121 -14.15 6.10 15.97
C GLY A 121 -15.64 6.12 16.22
N LEU A 122 -16.40 6.86 15.40
CA LEU A 122 -17.85 6.90 15.48
C LEU A 122 -18.46 5.67 14.81
N GLU A 123 -19.51 5.12 15.37
CA GLU A 123 -20.17 3.91 14.89
C GLU A 123 -20.67 4.01 13.45
N ASP A 124 -21.11 5.21 13.05
CA ASP A 124 -21.66 5.47 11.72
C ASP A 124 -20.59 5.74 10.64
N GLU A 125 -19.32 5.88 10.97
CA GLU A 125 -18.27 6.19 9.98
C GLU A 125 -18.16 5.11 8.92
N GLN A 126 -18.14 3.86 9.32
CA GLN A 126 -18.08 2.73 8.38
C GLN A 126 -19.38 2.57 7.58
N LYS A 127 -20.52 2.82 8.19
CA LYS A 127 -21.83 2.74 7.56
C LYS A 127 -21.99 3.74 6.40
N TYR A 128 -21.42 4.92 6.56
CA TYR A 128 -21.50 5.99 5.55
C TYR A 128 -20.20 6.16 4.75
N ALA A 129 -19.24 5.26 4.88
CA ALA A 129 -18.03 5.26 4.06
C ALA A 129 -18.39 5.20 2.56
N GLY A 130 -17.91 6.16 1.77
CA GLY A 130 -18.29 6.34 0.35
C GLY A 130 -19.70 6.88 0.11
N MET A 131 -20.50 7.08 1.15
CA MET A 131 -21.88 7.60 1.04
C MET A 131 -22.09 8.92 1.83
N GLY A 132 -21.03 9.59 2.20
CA GLY A 132 -21.05 10.85 2.96
C GLY A 132 -19.89 11.02 3.91
N VAL A 133 -19.22 9.95 4.30
CA VAL A 133 -17.99 9.96 5.09
C VAL A 133 -16.83 9.54 4.19
N SER A 134 -15.81 10.38 4.12
CA SER A 134 -14.58 10.12 3.38
C SER A 134 -13.36 10.56 4.19
N ALA A 135 -12.28 9.81 4.05
CA ALA A 135 -10.97 10.15 4.59
C ALA A 135 -9.98 10.62 3.50
N CYS A 136 -10.44 10.82 2.26
CA CYS A 136 -9.62 11.22 1.13
C CYS A 136 -10.36 12.20 0.22
N ALA A 137 -10.09 13.51 0.36
CA ALA A 137 -10.74 14.48 -0.53
C ALA A 137 -10.24 14.41 -1.98
N THR A 138 -8.98 14.04 -2.20
CA THR A 138 -8.45 13.85 -3.56
C THR A 138 -9.15 12.71 -4.28
N CYS A 139 -9.55 11.66 -3.54
CA CYS A 139 -10.27 10.52 -4.10
C CYS A 139 -11.75 10.86 -4.36
N ASP A 140 -12.41 11.45 -3.37
CA ASP A 140 -13.87 11.52 -3.31
C ASP A 140 -14.42 12.95 -3.48
N GLY A 141 -13.57 13.99 -3.43
CA GLY A 141 -14.01 15.39 -3.44
C GLY A 141 -14.86 15.76 -4.65
N PHE A 142 -14.61 15.11 -5.82
CA PHE A 142 -15.39 15.32 -7.02
C PHE A 142 -16.89 15.02 -6.82
N PHE A 143 -17.24 14.01 -6.04
CA PHE A 143 -18.64 13.62 -5.77
C PHE A 143 -19.39 14.60 -4.87
N TYR A 144 -18.64 15.48 -4.18
CA TYR A 144 -19.20 16.47 -3.26
C TYR A 144 -19.19 17.89 -3.81
N ARG A 145 -18.91 18.08 -5.09
CA ARG A 145 -18.98 19.41 -5.75
C ARG A 145 -20.30 20.11 -5.49
N LYS A 146 -20.25 21.39 -5.12
CA LYS A 146 -21.40 22.24 -4.80
C LYS A 146 -22.25 21.72 -3.63
N LYS A 147 -21.70 20.86 -2.78
CA LYS A 147 -22.32 20.43 -1.53
C LYS A 147 -21.63 21.07 -0.36
N THR A 148 -22.36 21.32 0.71
CA THR A 148 -21.77 21.73 1.98
C THR A 148 -21.14 20.52 2.65
N VAL A 149 -19.85 20.59 2.97
CA VAL A 149 -19.09 19.52 3.62
C VAL A 149 -18.51 20.04 4.94
N ALA A 150 -18.35 19.14 5.90
CA ALA A 150 -17.60 19.40 7.13
C ALA A 150 -16.24 18.69 7.05
N VAL A 151 -15.17 19.42 7.34
CA VAL A 151 -13.82 18.86 7.44
C VAL A 151 -13.45 18.80 8.91
N VAL A 152 -13.12 17.58 9.39
CA VAL A 152 -12.77 17.34 10.78
C VAL A 152 -11.29 17.08 10.91
N GLY A 153 -10.62 17.93 11.70
CA GLY A 153 -9.19 17.84 11.96
C GLY A 153 -8.46 19.15 11.69
N GLY A 154 -7.19 19.20 12.02
CA GLY A 154 -6.30 20.37 11.85
C GLY A 154 -4.90 20.00 11.36
N GLY A 155 -4.72 18.78 10.84
CA GLY A 155 -3.46 18.32 10.24
C GLY A 155 -3.35 18.69 8.75
N ASP A 156 -2.26 18.27 8.12
CA ASP A 156 -1.95 18.59 6.72
C ASP A 156 -3.08 18.21 5.76
N LEU A 157 -3.71 17.06 5.95
CA LEU A 157 -4.85 16.62 5.14
C LEU A 157 -6.07 17.54 5.28
N SER A 158 -6.28 18.14 6.46
CA SER A 158 -7.39 19.10 6.65
C SER A 158 -7.12 20.39 5.91
N LEU A 159 -5.87 20.83 5.84
CA LEU A 159 -5.49 22.09 5.18
C LEU A 159 -5.58 22.00 3.66
N ILE A 160 -5.22 20.88 3.05
CA ILE A 160 -5.33 20.71 1.59
C ILE A 160 -6.78 20.65 1.10
N HIS A 161 -7.76 20.51 1.99
CA HIS A 161 -9.19 20.44 1.67
C HIS A 161 -9.90 21.81 1.80
N ILE A 162 -9.20 22.86 2.20
CA ILE A 162 -9.68 24.23 2.13
C ILE A 162 -9.54 24.64 0.66
N SER A 163 -10.48 24.20 -0.16
CA SER A 163 -10.61 24.64 -1.56
C SER A 163 -11.70 25.70 -1.65
N GLU A 164 -11.48 26.68 -2.51
CA GLU A 164 -12.44 27.74 -2.87
C GLU A 164 -13.79 27.18 -3.37
#